data_6d8158eb821c40b70a5582227dbaf268
#
_entry.id   6d8158eb821c40b70a5582227dbaf268
#
_cell.length_a   1.000
_cell.length_b   1.000
_cell.length_c   1.000
_cell.angle_alpha   90.00
_cell.angle_beta   90.00
_cell.angle_gamma   90.00
#
_symmetry.space_group_name_H-M   'P 1'
#
loop_
_entity.id
_entity.type
_entity.pdbx_description
1 polymer ?
#
loop_
_entity_poly.entity_id
_entity_poly.type
_entity_poly.pdbx_seq_one_letter_code
_entity_poly.pdbx_strand_id
1 'polypeptide(L)'
;FDAIYATHYKGLELIVLLRAIGLYRRPIVVWHHQPVVKSASRLRELCGRLFYRGLDRMIFFSKKLFDDSLLSRKARPEHMVVGHWGADLDFYDSIAVSPANDTFTFIATGKEQRDQPTLIEAFNRTRRHLRLFIGINPDPNVPNPNLDAVRRCKPADNIEVKEICGLLPYEIAIDVAHADCVVICCHKTRYTAGLTTVVEALALGKPIICSRNPRIPVDFDREGCGISVEYGDVEGWQRAIEYIATHPEEARRMGQRGREIAERLFNDKRDAEEIAEVIKETVGR
;
A
#
# COMPACT_ATOMS: atom_id res chain seq x y z
N PHE A 1 -13.65 11.83 -26.60
CA PHE A 1 -12.99 12.00 -25.28
C PHE A 1 -11.81 12.95 -25.40
N ASP A 2 -11.47 13.65 -24.31
CA ASP A 2 -10.49 14.75 -24.32
C ASP A 2 -9.12 14.35 -23.77
N ALA A 3 -9.09 13.31 -22.93
CA ALA A 3 -7.87 12.75 -22.35
C ALA A 3 -7.98 11.22 -22.18
N ILE A 4 -6.84 10.55 -22.00
CA ILE A 4 -6.76 9.21 -21.47
C ILE A 4 -6.34 9.32 -20.00
N TYR A 5 -7.14 8.77 -19.10
CA TYR A 5 -6.77 8.50 -17.72
C TYR A 5 -6.61 7.01 -17.50
N ALA A 6 -5.52 6.60 -16.86
CA ALA A 6 -5.26 5.20 -16.58
C ALA A 6 -4.62 5.00 -15.20
N THR A 7 -5.08 3.98 -14.49
CA THR A 7 -4.52 3.57 -13.20
C THR A 7 -3.15 2.92 -13.34
N HIS A 8 -2.77 2.54 -14.57
CA HIS A 8 -1.47 1.96 -14.89
C HIS A 8 -1.15 2.15 -16.37
N TYR A 9 0.12 2.34 -16.73
CA TYR A 9 0.53 2.53 -18.14
C TYR A 9 0.69 1.21 -18.94
N LYS A 10 0.66 0.03 -18.29
CA LYS A 10 0.73 -1.26 -19.01
C LYS A 10 -0.43 -1.41 -19.97
N GLY A 11 -0.11 -1.77 -21.20
CA GLY A 11 -1.06 -1.85 -22.30
C GLY A 11 -1.26 -0.54 -23.06
N LEU A 12 -0.69 0.56 -22.59
CA LEU A 12 -0.74 1.86 -23.27
C LEU A 12 0.57 2.21 -23.98
N GLU A 13 1.58 1.33 -24.00
CA GLU A 13 2.94 1.62 -24.46
C GLU A 13 2.96 2.20 -25.88
N LEU A 14 2.18 1.61 -26.79
CA LEU A 14 2.09 2.08 -28.17
C LEU A 14 1.50 3.49 -28.26
N ILE A 15 0.39 3.76 -27.58
CA ILE A 15 -0.27 5.07 -27.57
C ILE A 15 0.63 6.14 -26.95
N VAL A 16 1.35 5.80 -25.87
CA VAL A 16 2.33 6.69 -25.24
C VAL A 16 3.47 7.03 -26.19
N LEU A 17 3.99 6.05 -26.96
CA LEU A 17 5.02 6.28 -27.96
C LEU A 17 4.49 7.15 -29.12
N LEU A 18 3.27 6.90 -29.60
CA LEU A 18 2.62 7.73 -30.61
C LEU A 18 2.40 9.17 -30.12
N ARG A 19 2.08 9.35 -28.86
CA ARG A 19 1.99 10.66 -28.19
C ARG A 19 3.36 11.35 -28.16
N ALA A 20 4.40 10.63 -27.76
CA ALA A 20 5.77 11.15 -27.68
C ALA A 20 6.33 11.70 -29.00
N ILE A 21 5.90 11.11 -30.14
CA ILE A 21 6.31 11.54 -31.48
C ILE A 21 5.26 12.44 -32.17
N GLY A 22 4.19 12.82 -31.50
CA GLY A 22 3.19 13.77 -32.00
C GLY A 22 2.11 13.19 -32.92
N LEU A 23 2.08 11.86 -33.13
CA LEU A 23 1.04 11.18 -33.93
C LEU A 23 -0.29 11.01 -33.16
N TYR A 24 -0.24 10.93 -31.84
CA TYR A 24 -1.44 10.93 -30.98
C TYR A 24 -1.52 12.27 -30.24
N ARG A 25 -2.68 12.93 -30.29
CA ARG A 25 -2.82 14.33 -29.81
C ARG A 25 -3.47 14.48 -28.44
N ARG A 26 -4.25 13.49 -27.99
CA ARG A 26 -4.94 13.59 -26.69
C ARG A 26 -3.97 13.38 -25.54
N PRO A 27 -4.04 14.15 -24.46
CA PRO A 27 -3.16 14.00 -23.32
C PRO A 27 -3.39 12.68 -22.58
N ILE A 28 -2.32 12.21 -21.93
CA ILE A 28 -2.30 10.94 -21.19
C ILE A 28 -1.90 11.23 -19.75
N VAL A 29 -2.81 10.88 -18.80
CA VAL A 29 -2.64 10.97 -17.36
C VAL A 29 -2.58 9.57 -16.78
N VAL A 30 -1.55 9.24 -16.00
CA VAL A 30 -1.40 7.89 -15.44
C VAL A 30 -0.98 7.90 -13.98
N TRP A 31 -1.45 6.92 -13.20
CA TRP A 31 -0.83 6.56 -11.93
C TRP A 31 0.49 5.83 -12.15
N HIS A 32 1.54 6.27 -11.45
CA HIS A 32 2.87 5.69 -11.56
C HIS A 32 3.28 5.02 -10.25
N HIS A 33 3.15 3.70 -10.21
CA HIS A 33 3.28 2.89 -8.99
C HIS A 33 4.71 2.72 -8.48
N GLN A 34 5.72 2.98 -9.32
CA GLN A 34 7.13 2.79 -8.99
C GLN A 34 7.92 4.07 -9.32
N PRO A 35 9.09 4.28 -8.74
CA PRO A 35 9.92 5.41 -9.15
C PRO A 35 10.43 5.20 -10.57
N VAL A 36 10.51 6.28 -11.34
CA VAL A 36 11.19 6.30 -12.63
C VAL A 36 12.69 6.18 -12.38
N VAL A 37 13.33 5.15 -12.91
CA VAL A 37 14.74 4.88 -12.65
C VAL A 37 15.59 4.97 -13.91
N LYS A 38 16.89 5.27 -13.75
CA LYS A 38 17.86 5.21 -14.85
C LYS A 38 18.00 3.77 -15.34
N SER A 39 18.14 3.63 -16.66
CA SER A 39 18.39 2.33 -17.28
C SER A 39 19.88 2.03 -17.34
N ALA A 40 20.27 0.76 -17.26
CA ALA A 40 21.67 0.34 -17.36
C ALA A 40 22.26 0.54 -18.77
N SER A 41 21.44 0.47 -19.82
CA SER A 41 21.88 0.57 -21.21
C SER A 41 21.50 1.95 -21.78
N ARG A 42 22.40 2.55 -22.58
CA ARG A 42 22.18 3.85 -23.27
C ARG A 42 20.95 3.82 -24.18
N LEU A 43 20.75 2.72 -24.91
CA LEU A 43 19.59 2.58 -25.79
C LEU A 43 18.28 2.53 -24.99
N ARG A 44 18.23 1.72 -23.92
CA ARG A 44 17.06 1.67 -23.02
C ARG A 44 16.82 3.02 -22.34
N GLU A 45 17.86 3.76 -22.02
CA GLU A 45 17.75 5.11 -21.46
C GLU A 45 17.11 6.07 -22.46
N LEU A 46 17.53 6.04 -23.72
CA LEU A 46 16.95 6.87 -24.79
C LEU A 46 15.49 6.51 -25.05
N CYS A 47 15.18 5.21 -25.19
CA CYS A 47 13.80 4.73 -25.34
C CYS A 47 12.93 5.14 -24.15
N GLY A 48 13.46 5.03 -22.92
CA GLY A 48 12.75 5.45 -21.71
C GLY A 48 12.47 6.96 -21.70
N ARG A 49 13.42 7.80 -22.08
CA ARG A 49 13.20 9.26 -22.21
C ARG A 49 12.12 9.59 -23.24
N LEU A 50 12.14 8.89 -24.38
CA LEU A 50 11.09 9.05 -25.39
C LEU A 50 9.73 8.64 -24.83
N PHE A 51 9.65 7.48 -24.17
CA PHE A 51 8.42 7.00 -23.55
C PHE A 51 7.85 8.01 -22.54
N TYR A 52 8.63 8.45 -21.55
CA TYR A 52 8.18 9.40 -20.53
C TYR A 52 7.81 10.78 -21.10
N ARG A 53 8.30 11.15 -22.29
CA ARG A 53 7.86 12.35 -23.01
C ARG A 53 6.40 12.25 -23.47
N GLY A 54 5.89 11.04 -23.68
CA GLY A 54 4.51 10.78 -24.11
C GLY A 54 3.50 10.79 -22.95
N LEU A 55 3.93 10.93 -21.71
CA LEU A 55 3.06 11.06 -20.54
C LEU A 55 2.92 12.53 -20.16
N ASP A 56 1.71 13.08 -20.25
CA ASP A 56 1.45 14.50 -19.95
C ASP A 56 1.37 14.73 -18.44
N ARG A 57 0.85 13.76 -17.67
CA ARG A 57 0.87 13.77 -16.21
C ARG A 57 1.09 12.36 -15.64
N MET A 58 1.92 12.30 -14.61
CA MET A 58 2.17 11.11 -13.81
C MET A 58 1.82 11.42 -12.36
N ILE A 59 0.89 10.67 -11.79
CA ILE A 59 0.45 10.80 -10.41
C ILE A 59 1.22 9.77 -9.58
N PHE A 60 1.92 10.20 -8.56
CA PHE A 60 2.70 9.35 -7.66
C PHE A 60 2.02 9.26 -6.29
N PHE A 61 2.02 8.09 -5.68
CA PHE A 61 1.42 7.85 -4.37
C PHE A 61 2.14 8.52 -3.20
N SER A 62 3.33 9.08 -3.40
CA SER A 62 4.05 9.78 -2.34
C SER A 62 5.10 10.74 -2.88
N LYS A 63 5.43 11.74 -2.05
CA LYS A 63 6.52 12.69 -2.32
C LYS A 63 7.86 11.98 -2.53
N LYS A 64 8.12 10.88 -1.80
CA LYS A 64 9.35 10.10 -1.96
C LYS A 64 9.45 9.42 -3.32
N LEU A 65 8.35 8.87 -3.84
CA LEU A 65 8.32 8.31 -5.21
C LEU A 65 8.57 9.39 -6.26
N PHE A 66 7.96 10.56 -6.08
CA PHE A 66 8.18 11.73 -6.91
C PHE A 66 9.67 12.13 -6.91
N ASP A 67 10.28 12.33 -5.73
CA ASP A 67 11.68 12.74 -5.60
C ASP A 67 12.65 11.69 -6.15
N ASP A 68 12.42 10.41 -5.87
CA ASP A 68 13.22 9.31 -6.44
C ASP A 68 13.15 9.31 -7.97
N SER A 69 12.00 9.66 -8.55
CA SER A 69 11.79 9.72 -10.00
C SER A 69 12.54 10.86 -10.68
N LEU A 70 12.66 12.01 -10.01
CA LEU A 70 13.44 13.15 -10.48
C LEU A 70 14.92 12.79 -10.72
N LEU A 71 15.48 11.90 -9.91
CA LEU A 71 16.87 11.44 -10.03
C LEU A 71 17.16 10.75 -11.36
N SER A 72 16.13 10.24 -12.02
CA SER A 72 16.26 9.57 -13.33
C SER A 72 16.53 10.56 -14.49
N ARG A 73 16.07 11.81 -14.35
CA ARG A 73 16.05 12.84 -15.40
C ARG A 73 15.29 12.42 -16.67
N LYS A 74 14.39 11.43 -16.58
CA LYS A 74 13.49 11.01 -17.67
C LYS A 74 12.15 11.71 -17.61
N ALA A 75 11.65 11.90 -16.40
CA ALA A 75 10.41 12.62 -16.13
C ALA A 75 10.73 14.06 -15.78
N ARG A 76 9.90 14.99 -16.26
CA ARG A 76 10.02 16.42 -15.97
C ARG A 76 9.13 16.75 -14.76
N PRO A 77 9.58 17.63 -13.85
CA PRO A 77 8.79 17.99 -12.65
C PRO A 77 7.38 18.48 -12.99
N GLU A 78 7.24 19.26 -14.08
CA GLU A 78 5.97 19.81 -14.56
C GLU A 78 4.97 18.74 -15.06
N HIS A 79 5.44 17.52 -15.30
CA HIS A 79 4.63 16.36 -15.70
C HIS A 79 4.33 15.42 -14.51
N MET A 80 4.73 15.80 -13.30
CA MET A 80 4.64 14.95 -12.12
C MET A 80 3.83 15.62 -11.03
N VAL A 81 2.94 14.86 -10.40
CA VAL A 81 2.15 15.31 -9.24
C VAL A 81 2.13 14.21 -8.17
N VAL A 82 1.90 14.59 -6.93
CA VAL A 82 1.61 13.64 -5.85
C VAL A 82 0.09 13.62 -5.65
N GLY A 83 -0.49 12.43 -5.62
CA GLY A 83 -1.91 12.22 -5.34
C GLY A 83 -2.09 11.30 -4.13
N HIS A 84 -3.28 11.34 -3.53
CA HIS A 84 -3.64 10.57 -2.35
C HIS A 84 -4.70 9.53 -2.73
N TRP A 85 -4.23 8.30 -3.00
CA TRP A 85 -5.18 7.21 -3.22
C TRP A 85 -5.89 6.87 -1.91
N GLY A 86 -7.22 6.80 -1.93
CA GLY A 86 -8.05 6.69 -0.74
C GLY A 86 -9.03 5.54 -0.73
N ALA A 87 -9.64 5.32 0.43
CA ALA A 87 -10.68 4.33 0.67
C ALA A 87 -12.07 4.95 0.50
N ASP A 88 -13.04 4.13 0.10
CA ASP A 88 -14.46 4.43 0.22
C ASP A 88 -14.87 4.38 1.70
N LEU A 89 -14.88 5.54 2.36
CA LEU A 89 -15.18 5.61 3.79
C LEU A 89 -16.63 5.21 4.09
N ASP A 90 -17.57 5.50 3.19
CA ASP A 90 -18.98 5.12 3.36
C ASP A 90 -19.12 3.58 3.39
N PHE A 91 -18.33 2.89 2.55
CA PHE A 91 -18.24 1.43 2.57
C PHE A 91 -17.68 0.91 3.90
N TYR A 92 -16.54 1.42 4.37
CA TYR A 92 -15.91 0.95 5.62
C TYR A 92 -16.77 1.27 6.85
N ASP A 93 -17.50 2.39 6.86
CA ASP A 93 -18.42 2.77 7.92
C ASP A 93 -19.68 1.88 7.96
N SER A 94 -20.03 1.25 6.85
CA SER A 94 -21.14 0.29 6.77
C SER A 94 -20.85 -1.06 7.43
N ILE A 95 -19.59 -1.34 7.76
CA ILE A 95 -19.18 -2.62 8.34
C ILE A 95 -19.58 -2.63 9.83
N ALA A 96 -20.49 -3.54 10.17
CA ALA A 96 -20.87 -3.76 11.56
C ALA A 96 -19.70 -4.38 12.34
N VAL A 97 -19.25 -3.70 13.38
CA VAL A 97 -18.21 -4.22 14.29
C VAL A 97 -18.89 -4.80 15.52
N SER A 98 -18.63 -6.07 15.81
CA SER A 98 -19.07 -6.72 17.05
C SER A 98 -18.33 -6.14 18.27
N PRO A 99 -18.88 -6.27 19.49
CA PRO A 99 -18.15 -5.89 20.70
C PRO A 99 -16.74 -6.48 20.75
N ALA A 100 -15.83 -5.78 21.44
CA ALA A 100 -14.42 -6.16 21.54
C ALA A 100 -14.27 -7.65 21.91
N ASN A 101 -13.33 -8.32 21.27
CA ASN A 101 -12.95 -9.68 21.62
C ASN A 101 -12.31 -9.70 23.02
N ASP A 102 -12.46 -10.80 23.76
CA ASP A 102 -11.80 -10.99 25.07
C ASP A 102 -10.26 -11.00 24.94
N THR A 103 -9.74 -11.27 23.74
CA THR A 103 -8.31 -11.36 23.47
C THR A 103 -7.90 -10.33 22.41
N PHE A 104 -6.89 -9.50 22.74
CA PHE A 104 -6.32 -8.53 21.80
C PHE A 104 -5.74 -9.25 20.57
N THR A 105 -6.29 -8.95 19.40
CA THR A 105 -6.00 -9.67 18.14
C THR A 105 -5.32 -8.77 17.12
N PHE A 106 -4.16 -9.22 16.65
CA PHE A 106 -3.48 -8.62 15.51
C PHE A 106 -3.91 -9.30 14.20
N ILE A 107 -3.92 -8.54 13.11
CA ILE A 107 -4.23 -9.06 11.78
C ILE A 107 -3.18 -8.66 10.75
N ALA A 108 -2.78 -9.63 9.93
CA ALA A 108 -1.90 -9.41 8.78
C ALA A 108 -2.62 -9.84 7.49
N THR A 109 -2.79 -8.90 6.57
CA THR A 109 -3.39 -9.13 5.25
C THR A 109 -2.43 -8.74 4.13
N GLY A 110 -2.81 -9.04 2.87
CA GLY A 110 -2.07 -8.64 1.67
C GLY A 110 -1.15 -9.71 1.12
N LYS A 111 -0.85 -9.60 -0.18
CA LYS A 111 -0.20 -10.66 -0.96
C LYS A 111 1.25 -10.34 -1.34
N GLU A 112 1.55 -9.06 -1.60
CA GLU A 112 2.82 -8.66 -2.20
C GLU A 112 3.88 -8.29 -1.16
N GLN A 113 5.09 -8.78 -1.35
CA GLN A 113 6.29 -8.37 -0.61
C GLN A 113 6.18 -8.50 0.91
N ARG A 114 5.39 -9.46 1.40
CA ARG A 114 5.25 -9.70 2.84
C ARG A 114 6.46 -10.48 3.37
N ASP A 115 7.09 -9.97 4.43
CA ASP A 115 8.16 -10.65 5.17
C ASP A 115 7.55 -11.52 6.28
N GLN A 116 6.94 -12.62 5.85
CA GLN A 116 6.30 -13.57 6.74
C GLN A 116 7.28 -14.19 7.77
N PRO A 117 8.54 -14.54 7.41
CA PRO A 117 9.48 -15.07 8.38
C PRO A 117 9.74 -14.14 9.56
N THR A 118 10.01 -12.85 9.30
CA THR A 118 10.24 -11.86 10.37
C THR A 118 9.00 -11.70 11.25
N LEU A 119 7.82 -11.63 10.65
CA LEU A 119 6.56 -11.45 11.39
C LEU A 119 6.25 -12.67 12.27
N ILE A 120 6.32 -13.88 11.71
CA ILE A 120 6.03 -15.13 12.44
C ILE A 120 7.00 -15.31 13.60
N GLU A 121 8.29 -15.05 13.38
CA GLU A 121 9.29 -15.15 14.44
C GLU A 121 8.98 -14.20 15.61
N ALA A 122 8.59 -12.95 15.33
CA ALA A 122 8.20 -12.00 16.37
C ALA A 122 6.95 -12.48 17.15
N PHE A 123 5.93 -12.98 16.47
CA PHE A 123 4.72 -13.49 17.13
C PHE A 123 4.96 -14.83 17.85
N ASN A 124 5.82 -15.69 17.36
CA ASN A 124 6.25 -16.89 18.08
C ASN A 124 6.88 -16.55 19.45
N ARG A 125 7.62 -15.44 19.53
CA ARG A 125 8.31 -14.99 20.75
C ARG A 125 7.35 -14.27 21.71
N THR A 126 6.46 -13.40 21.23
CA THR A 126 5.54 -12.63 22.06
C THR A 126 4.34 -13.42 22.54
N ARG A 127 3.99 -14.51 21.86
CA ARG A 127 2.80 -15.32 22.13
C ARG A 127 1.48 -14.52 22.06
N ARG A 128 1.48 -13.35 21.42
CA ARG A 128 0.28 -12.57 21.14
C ARG A 128 -0.50 -13.16 19.98
N HIS A 129 -1.81 -12.99 19.97
CA HIS A 129 -2.69 -13.61 18.97
C HIS A 129 -2.58 -12.90 17.62
N LEU A 130 -2.24 -13.65 16.56
CA LEU A 130 -2.17 -13.15 15.18
C LEU A 130 -3.08 -13.96 14.25
N ARG A 131 -3.92 -13.26 13.50
CA ARG A 131 -4.64 -13.82 12.33
C ARG A 131 -3.86 -13.45 11.07
N LEU A 132 -3.26 -14.45 10.44
CA LEU A 132 -2.39 -14.30 9.27
C LEU A 132 -3.07 -14.82 8.01
N PHE A 133 -3.42 -13.92 7.09
CA PHE A 133 -4.10 -14.25 5.84
C PHE A 133 -3.10 -14.47 4.71
N ILE A 134 -3.14 -15.62 4.09
CA ILE A 134 -2.27 -16.01 2.96
C ILE A 134 -3.13 -16.27 1.72
N GLY A 135 -2.96 -15.43 0.69
CA GLY A 135 -3.61 -15.66 -0.60
C GLY A 135 -3.04 -16.89 -1.28
N ILE A 136 -3.90 -17.85 -1.63
CA ILE A 136 -3.53 -19.06 -2.37
C ILE A 136 -4.10 -19.04 -3.80
N ASN A 137 -3.48 -19.81 -4.69
CA ASN A 137 -4.04 -20.07 -6.01
C ASN A 137 -5.11 -21.18 -5.89
N PRO A 138 -6.27 -21.07 -6.59
CA PRO A 138 -7.27 -22.14 -6.61
C PRO A 138 -6.75 -23.45 -7.24
N ASP A 139 -5.78 -23.37 -8.17
CA ASP A 139 -5.11 -24.56 -8.72
C ASP A 139 -4.03 -25.05 -7.73
N PRO A 140 -4.20 -26.23 -7.11
CA PRO A 140 -3.25 -26.80 -6.16
C PRO A 140 -1.88 -27.13 -6.77
N ASN A 141 -1.79 -27.23 -8.11
CA ASN A 141 -0.54 -27.48 -8.81
C ASN A 141 0.33 -26.22 -8.98
N VAL A 142 -0.22 -25.03 -8.71
CA VAL A 142 0.53 -23.77 -8.76
C VAL A 142 1.25 -23.55 -7.44
N PRO A 143 2.59 -23.50 -7.43
CA PRO A 143 3.35 -23.26 -6.21
C PRO A 143 2.95 -21.96 -5.51
N ASN A 144 2.81 -21.99 -4.18
CA ASN A 144 2.58 -20.81 -3.36
C ASN A 144 3.79 -20.55 -2.47
N PRO A 145 4.77 -19.74 -2.93
CA PRO A 145 6.00 -19.49 -2.18
C PRO A 145 5.76 -18.81 -0.84
N ASN A 146 4.68 -18.01 -0.70
CA ASN A 146 4.35 -17.36 0.57
C ASN A 146 3.86 -18.39 1.60
N LEU A 147 2.97 -19.30 1.20
CA LEU A 147 2.48 -20.37 2.08
C LEU A 147 3.61 -21.31 2.48
N ASP A 148 4.49 -21.66 1.54
CA ASP A 148 5.67 -22.48 1.82
C ASP A 148 6.65 -21.79 2.79
N ALA A 149 6.80 -20.48 2.68
CA ALA A 149 7.60 -19.70 3.62
C ALA A 149 6.98 -19.74 5.03
N VAL A 150 5.67 -19.54 5.14
CA VAL A 150 4.93 -19.63 6.42
C VAL A 150 5.11 -21.00 7.06
N ARG A 151 4.90 -22.07 6.30
CA ARG A 151 5.04 -23.46 6.81
C ARG A 151 6.45 -23.75 7.33
N ARG A 152 7.49 -23.25 6.64
CA ARG A 152 8.89 -23.41 7.09
C ARG A 152 9.18 -22.67 8.40
N CYS A 153 8.49 -21.57 8.68
CA CYS A 153 8.68 -20.79 9.91
C CYS A 153 8.05 -21.43 11.15
N LYS A 154 7.27 -22.49 10.99
CA LYS A 154 6.59 -23.21 12.09
C LYS A 154 5.82 -22.26 13.01
N PRO A 155 4.71 -21.67 12.53
CA PRO A 155 3.88 -20.81 13.37
C PRO A 155 3.46 -21.54 14.64
N ALA A 156 3.54 -20.85 15.78
CA ALA A 156 3.05 -21.36 17.04
C ALA A 156 1.51 -21.24 17.15
N ASP A 157 0.91 -21.83 18.17
CA ASP A 157 -0.55 -21.95 18.36
C ASP A 157 -1.29 -20.62 18.51
N ASN A 158 -0.58 -19.54 18.81
CA ASN A 158 -1.11 -18.19 18.86
C ASN A 158 -1.22 -17.53 17.47
N ILE A 159 -0.76 -18.19 16.40
CA ILE A 159 -0.82 -17.71 15.03
C ILE A 159 -1.83 -18.53 14.23
N GLU A 160 -3.00 -17.95 13.99
CA GLU A 160 -4.03 -18.54 13.13
C GLU A 160 -3.71 -18.21 11.67
N VAL A 161 -3.28 -19.22 10.89
CA VAL A 161 -3.01 -19.06 9.45
C VAL A 161 -4.29 -19.35 8.66
N LYS A 162 -4.79 -18.35 7.94
CA LYS A 162 -5.96 -18.46 7.05
C LYS A 162 -5.52 -18.47 5.59
N GLU A 163 -5.70 -19.60 4.92
CA GLU A 163 -5.52 -19.70 3.47
C GLU A 163 -6.77 -19.14 2.80
N ILE A 164 -6.61 -18.16 1.91
CA ILE A 164 -7.72 -17.50 1.22
C ILE A 164 -7.61 -17.64 -0.28
N CYS A 165 -8.71 -18.08 -0.91
CA CYS A 165 -8.84 -18.21 -2.35
C CYS A 165 -10.10 -17.46 -2.79
N GLY A 166 -9.93 -16.39 -3.58
CA GLY A 166 -11.05 -15.69 -4.18
C GLY A 166 -11.94 -14.91 -3.21
N LEU A 167 -11.45 -14.59 -2.00
CA LEU A 167 -12.17 -13.72 -1.07
C LEU A 167 -12.44 -12.34 -1.68
N LEU A 168 -13.65 -11.86 -1.47
CA LEU A 168 -14.03 -10.51 -1.83
C LEU A 168 -13.43 -9.50 -0.83
N PRO A 169 -13.13 -8.26 -1.26
CA PRO A 169 -12.62 -7.21 -0.38
C PRO A 169 -13.47 -7.00 0.88
N TYR A 170 -14.79 -7.13 0.76
CA TYR A 170 -15.72 -6.99 1.89
C TYR A 170 -15.48 -8.00 3.01
N GLU A 171 -15.26 -9.27 2.69
CA GLU A 171 -15.02 -10.34 3.68
C GLU A 171 -13.72 -10.09 4.44
N ILE A 172 -12.67 -9.65 3.74
CA ILE A 172 -11.40 -9.28 4.37
C ILE A 172 -11.57 -8.03 5.24
N ALA A 173 -12.31 -7.03 4.77
CA ALA A 173 -12.56 -5.81 5.51
C ALA A 173 -13.31 -6.07 6.83
N ILE A 174 -14.26 -7.01 6.85
CA ILE A 174 -14.93 -7.47 8.10
C ILE A 174 -13.90 -8.05 9.08
N ASP A 175 -13.02 -8.94 8.60
CA ASP A 175 -11.98 -9.53 9.46
C ASP A 175 -11.02 -8.47 10.02
N VAL A 176 -10.64 -7.45 9.20
CA VAL A 176 -9.81 -6.32 9.64
C VAL A 176 -10.57 -5.45 10.65
N ALA A 177 -11.85 -5.19 10.41
CA ALA A 177 -12.69 -4.41 11.33
C ALA A 177 -12.82 -5.03 12.72
N HIS A 178 -12.79 -6.36 12.81
CA HIS A 178 -12.86 -7.09 14.09
C HIS A 178 -11.50 -7.26 14.78
N ALA A 179 -10.38 -6.93 14.13
CA ALA A 179 -9.07 -6.95 14.76
C ALA A 179 -8.79 -5.66 15.53
N ASP A 180 -7.88 -5.74 16.49
CA ASP A 180 -7.49 -4.58 17.33
C ASP A 180 -6.33 -3.80 16.72
N CYS A 181 -5.46 -4.45 15.94
CA CYS A 181 -4.30 -3.82 15.31
C CYS A 181 -3.96 -4.49 13.97
N VAL A 182 -3.61 -3.68 12.97
CA VAL A 182 -3.14 -4.15 11.65
C VAL A 182 -1.62 -4.18 11.62
N VAL A 183 -1.03 -5.30 11.19
CA VAL A 183 0.42 -5.46 11.05
C VAL A 183 0.82 -5.65 9.58
N ILE A 184 1.78 -4.85 9.11
CA ILE A 184 2.20 -4.78 7.71
C ILE A 184 3.72 -4.99 7.63
N CYS A 185 4.15 -6.24 7.79
CA CYS A 185 5.55 -6.61 7.69
C CYS A 185 5.93 -6.90 6.23
N CYS A 186 6.79 -6.06 5.66
CA CYS A 186 7.19 -6.15 4.27
C CYS A 186 8.70 -6.28 4.11
N HIS A 187 9.13 -6.91 3.01
CA HIS A 187 10.50 -6.78 2.53
C HIS A 187 10.78 -5.38 2.01
N LYS A 188 12.06 -4.99 1.97
CA LYS A 188 12.48 -3.71 1.41
C LYS A 188 12.15 -3.64 -0.08
N THR A 189 11.36 -2.64 -0.48
CA THR A 189 10.93 -2.43 -1.86
C THR A 189 11.28 -1.04 -2.37
N ARG A 190 11.13 -0.82 -3.68
CA ARG A 190 11.29 0.49 -4.30
C ARG A 190 9.95 1.20 -4.56
N TYR A 191 8.85 0.68 -4.03
CA TYR A 191 7.50 1.21 -4.21
C TYR A 191 6.70 1.14 -2.88
N THR A 192 5.45 1.55 -2.91
CA THR A 192 4.55 1.65 -1.75
C THR A 192 3.95 0.30 -1.34
N ALA A 193 4.77 -0.77 -1.22
CA ALA A 193 4.27 -2.06 -0.77
C ALA A 193 3.55 -1.91 0.58
N GLY A 194 2.32 -2.43 0.65
CA GLY A 194 1.48 -2.33 1.84
C GLY A 194 0.49 -1.15 1.84
N LEU A 195 0.57 -0.21 0.88
CA LEU A 195 -0.28 1.00 0.89
C LEU A 195 -1.78 0.69 0.95
N THR A 196 -2.26 -0.31 0.21
CA THR A 196 -3.69 -0.72 0.25
C THR A 196 -4.13 -1.08 1.66
N THR A 197 -3.33 -1.92 2.34
CA THR A 197 -3.61 -2.32 3.73
C THR A 197 -3.49 -1.14 4.72
N VAL A 198 -2.57 -0.19 4.46
CA VAL A 198 -2.48 1.06 5.26
C VAL A 198 -3.77 1.86 5.13
N VAL A 199 -4.22 2.14 3.91
CA VAL A 199 -5.42 2.94 3.66
C VAL A 199 -6.67 2.29 4.25
N GLU A 200 -6.81 0.97 4.14
CA GLU A 200 -7.87 0.19 4.77
C GLU A 200 -7.84 0.31 6.31
N ALA A 201 -6.67 0.13 6.92
CA ALA A 201 -6.50 0.25 8.37
C ALA A 201 -6.81 1.66 8.89
N LEU A 202 -6.39 2.70 8.15
CA LEU A 202 -6.73 4.09 8.45
C LEU A 202 -8.24 4.32 8.36
N ALA A 203 -8.90 3.83 7.31
CA ALA A 203 -10.34 3.95 7.11
C ALA A 203 -11.14 3.28 8.25
N LEU A 204 -10.67 2.13 8.73
CA LEU A 204 -11.28 1.38 9.84
C LEU A 204 -10.86 1.90 11.23
N GLY A 205 -10.05 2.97 11.31
CA GLY A 205 -9.57 3.51 12.59
C GLY A 205 -8.72 2.52 13.40
N LYS A 206 -7.93 1.67 12.73
CA LYS A 206 -7.08 0.68 13.39
C LYS A 206 -5.65 1.21 13.56
N PRO A 207 -5.02 1.00 14.74
CA PRO A 207 -3.59 1.26 14.89
C PRO A 207 -2.78 0.34 13.97
N ILE A 208 -1.64 0.85 13.49
CA ILE A 208 -0.83 0.16 12.50
C ILE A 208 0.58 -0.10 13.05
N ILE A 209 1.10 -1.32 12.89
CA ILE A 209 2.54 -1.59 12.96
C ILE A 209 3.01 -1.90 11.54
N CYS A 210 3.94 -1.12 11.01
CA CYS A 210 4.36 -1.24 9.62
C CYS A 210 5.88 -1.23 9.46
N SER A 211 6.40 -2.01 8.52
CA SER A 211 7.81 -1.87 8.11
C SER A 211 8.09 -0.45 7.63
N ARG A 212 9.20 0.15 8.08
CA ARG A 212 9.60 1.53 7.76
C ARG A 212 9.91 1.68 6.27
N ASN A 213 8.88 1.83 5.47
CA ASN A 213 8.96 2.11 4.04
C ASN A 213 8.81 3.62 3.80
N PRO A 214 9.88 4.35 3.45
CA PRO A 214 9.82 5.80 3.27
C PRO A 214 8.95 6.23 2.07
N ARG A 215 8.45 5.27 1.27
CA ARG A 215 7.57 5.54 0.13
C ARG A 215 6.10 5.46 0.47
N ILE A 216 5.74 4.92 1.63
CA ILE A 216 4.38 5.06 2.15
C ILE A 216 4.17 6.53 2.53
N PRO A 217 3.06 7.16 2.11
CA PRO A 217 2.85 8.60 2.30
C PRO A 217 2.47 9.01 3.73
N VAL A 218 2.44 8.07 4.67
CA VAL A 218 2.12 8.29 6.09
C VAL A 218 3.35 8.00 6.93
N ASP A 219 3.74 8.96 7.75
CA ASP A 219 4.75 8.77 8.80
C ASP A 219 4.02 8.40 10.10
N PHE A 220 3.92 7.09 10.38
CA PHE A 220 3.11 6.57 11.49
C PHE A 220 3.56 7.10 12.85
N ASP A 221 4.87 7.22 13.05
CA ASP A 221 5.44 7.69 14.32
C ASP A 221 5.14 9.18 14.54
N ARG A 222 5.33 10.01 13.50
CA ARG A 222 5.08 11.46 13.56
C ARG A 222 3.59 11.79 13.69
N GLU A 223 2.75 11.12 12.93
CA GLU A 223 1.30 11.31 12.96
C GLU A 223 0.66 10.66 14.20
N GLY A 224 1.41 9.81 14.92
CA GLY A 224 0.93 9.11 16.10
C GLY A 224 -0.20 8.13 15.83
N CYS A 225 -0.28 7.58 14.61
CA CYS A 225 -1.32 6.63 14.19
C CYS A 225 -0.82 5.17 14.13
N GLY A 226 0.43 4.93 14.52
CA GLY A 226 1.03 3.60 14.50
C GLY A 226 2.51 3.61 14.88
N ILE A 227 3.19 2.50 14.63
CA ILE A 227 4.61 2.30 14.93
C ILE A 227 5.32 1.82 13.68
N SER A 228 6.43 2.46 13.33
CA SER A 228 7.31 2.00 12.25
C SER A 228 8.41 1.10 12.79
N VAL A 229 8.63 -0.06 12.13
CA VAL A 229 9.69 -1.02 12.49
C VAL A 229 10.63 -1.20 11.31
N GLU A 230 11.94 -1.29 11.58
CA GLU A 230 12.94 -1.51 10.52
C GLU A 230 12.76 -2.87 9.85
N TYR A 231 13.17 -2.98 8.58
CA TYR A 231 13.07 -4.22 7.82
C TYR A 231 13.88 -5.35 8.46
N GLY A 232 13.27 -6.51 8.68
CA GLY A 232 13.91 -7.68 9.25
C GLY A 232 14.24 -7.58 10.76
N ASP A 233 13.82 -6.51 11.43
CA ASP A 233 14.07 -6.29 12.87
C ASP A 233 13.05 -7.04 13.73
N VAL A 234 13.26 -8.34 13.96
CA VAL A 234 12.39 -9.18 14.79
C VAL A 234 12.20 -8.60 16.19
N GLU A 235 13.25 -8.06 16.80
CA GLU A 235 13.17 -7.49 18.15
C GLU A 235 12.37 -6.19 18.17
N GLY A 236 12.50 -5.36 17.13
CA GLY A 236 11.68 -4.18 16.94
C GLY A 236 10.20 -4.52 16.79
N TRP A 237 9.89 -5.58 16.02
CA TRP A 237 8.54 -6.10 15.91
C TRP A 237 8.02 -6.60 17.26
N GLN A 238 8.81 -7.35 18.04
CA GLN A 238 8.43 -7.79 19.38
C GLN A 238 8.07 -6.60 20.29
N ARG A 239 8.94 -5.58 20.34
CA ARG A 239 8.69 -4.38 21.16
C ARG A 239 7.39 -3.67 20.76
N ALA A 240 7.17 -3.48 19.45
CA ALA A 240 5.97 -2.82 18.94
C ALA A 240 4.69 -3.63 19.25
N ILE A 241 4.71 -4.95 19.04
CA ILE A 241 3.59 -5.85 19.35
C ILE A 241 3.25 -5.80 20.86
N GLU A 242 4.25 -5.93 21.72
CA GLU A 242 4.05 -5.89 23.16
C GLU A 242 3.52 -4.52 23.62
N TYR A 243 4.09 -3.43 23.05
CA TYR A 243 3.63 -2.09 23.40
C TYR A 243 2.15 -1.90 23.08
N ILE A 244 1.73 -2.20 21.84
CA ILE A 244 0.33 -2.07 21.42
C ILE A 244 -0.59 -2.96 22.25
N ALA A 245 -0.22 -4.22 22.49
CA ALA A 245 -1.04 -5.16 23.25
C ALA A 245 -1.20 -4.79 24.74
N THR A 246 -0.20 -4.11 25.33
CA THR A 246 -0.23 -3.72 26.74
C THR A 246 -0.75 -2.30 26.99
N HIS A 247 -0.97 -1.52 25.92
CA HIS A 247 -1.48 -0.15 25.97
C HIS A 247 -2.73 0.04 25.09
N PRO A 248 -3.84 -0.69 25.35
CA PRO A 248 -5.01 -0.71 24.48
C PRO A 248 -5.67 0.66 24.29
N GLU A 249 -5.62 1.54 25.31
CA GLU A 249 -6.14 2.89 25.20
C GLU A 249 -5.31 3.76 24.25
N GLU A 250 -3.98 3.62 24.27
CA GLU A 250 -3.12 4.32 23.31
C GLU A 250 -3.28 3.75 21.89
N ALA A 251 -3.39 2.42 21.77
CA ALA A 251 -3.71 1.78 20.50
C ALA A 251 -5.00 2.34 19.89
N ARG A 252 -6.05 2.51 20.70
CA ARG A 252 -7.32 3.11 20.25
C ARG A 252 -7.12 4.57 19.80
N ARG A 253 -6.37 5.38 20.56
CA ARG A 253 -6.03 6.76 20.15
C ARG A 253 -5.24 6.81 18.87
N MET A 254 -4.29 5.89 18.66
CA MET A 254 -3.57 5.76 17.38
C MET A 254 -4.53 5.49 16.22
N GLY A 255 -5.46 4.56 16.40
CA GLY A 255 -6.49 4.27 15.41
C GLY A 255 -7.35 5.48 15.07
N GLN A 256 -7.79 6.25 16.07
CA GLN A 256 -8.58 7.47 15.88
C GLN A 256 -7.82 8.51 15.05
N ARG A 257 -6.54 8.77 15.37
CA ARG A 257 -5.68 9.66 14.55
C ARG A 257 -5.53 9.14 13.13
N GLY A 258 -5.42 7.81 12.96
CA GLY A 258 -5.40 7.18 11.65
C GLY A 258 -6.67 7.47 10.85
N ARG A 259 -7.84 7.37 11.48
CA ARG A 259 -9.13 7.70 10.85
C ARG A 259 -9.21 9.17 10.45
N GLU A 260 -8.79 10.11 11.29
CA GLU A 260 -8.73 11.53 10.95
C GLU A 260 -7.86 11.81 9.72
N ILE A 261 -6.76 11.05 9.56
CA ILE A 261 -5.91 11.14 8.37
C ILE A 261 -6.65 10.61 7.13
N ALA A 262 -7.38 9.49 7.25
CA ALA A 262 -8.19 8.96 6.15
C ALA A 262 -9.25 9.97 5.70
N GLU A 263 -10.00 10.55 6.62
CA GLU A 263 -11.03 11.56 6.33
C GLU A 263 -10.46 12.81 5.66
N ARG A 264 -9.26 13.21 6.01
CA ARG A 264 -8.61 14.40 5.46
C ARG A 264 -7.93 14.16 4.11
N LEU A 265 -7.27 13.00 3.92
CA LEU A 265 -6.34 12.79 2.81
C LEU A 265 -6.57 11.50 2.01
N PHE A 266 -6.94 10.39 2.67
CA PHE A 266 -6.94 9.06 2.04
C PHE A 266 -8.37 8.51 1.89
N ASN A 267 -9.26 9.30 1.27
CA ASN A 267 -10.61 8.90 0.92
C ASN A 267 -10.85 9.05 -0.58
N ASP A 268 -11.79 8.31 -1.09
CA ASP A 268 -12.14 8.22 -2.51
C ASP A 268 -12.66 9.54 -3.09
N LYS A 269 -13.38 10.34 -2.29
CA LYS A 269 -13.92 11.66 -2.71
C LYS A 269 -12.75 12.62 -2.98
N ARG A 270 -11.78 12.66 -2.07
CA ARG A 270 -10.57 13.47 -2.22
C ARG A 270 -9.72 13.01 -3.39
N ASP A 271 -9.52 11.69 -3.55
CA ASP A 271 -8.81 11.09 -4.69
C ASP A 271 -9.47 11.49 -6.01
N ALA A 272 -10.80 11.37 -6.12
CA ALA A 272 -11.54 11.75 -7.31
C ALA A 272 -11.41 13.26 -7.64
N GLU A 273 -11.46 14.14 -6.64
CA GLU A 273 -11.25 15.59 -6.80
C GLU A 273 -9.85 15.89 -7.33
N GLU A 274 -8.80 15.34 -6.73
CA GLU A 274 -7.41 15.53 -7.15
C GLU A 274 -7.17 15.04 -8.58
N ILE A 275 -7.70 13.86 -8.93
CA ILE A 275 -7.60 13.33 -10.29
C ILE A 275 -8.35 14.23 -11.29
N ALA A 276 -9.56 14.68 -10.96
CA ALA A 276 -10.34 15.54 -11.82
C ALA A 276 -9.63 16.88 -12.07
N GLU A 277 -9.01 17.46 -11.06
CA GLU A 277 -8.21 18.68 -11.19
C GLU A 277 -7.02 18.48 -12.12
N VAL A 278 -6.24 17.41 -11.90
CA VAL A 278 -5.09 17.06 -12.75
C VAL A 278 -5.51 16.87 -14.22
N ILE A 279 -6.64 16.22 -14.47
CA ILE A 279 -7.16 16.02 -15.84
C ILE A 279 -7.58 17.37 -16.45
N LYS A 280 -8.33 18.21 -15.74
CA LYS A 280 -8.76 19.54 -16.20
C LYS A 280 -7.57 20.44 -16.57
N GLU A 281 -6.57 20.52 -15.69
CA GLU A 281 -5.34 21.27 -15.95
C GLU A 281 -4.58 20.75 -17.16
N THR A 282 -4.63 19.43 -17.41
CA THR A 282 -3.90 18.80 -18.51
C THR A 282 -4.58 19.01 -19.85
N VAL A 283 -5.92 19.01 -19.88
CA VAL A 283 -6.73 19.25 -21.07
C VAL A 283 -6.76 20.73 -21.45
N GLY A 284 -6.73 21.64 -20.49
CA GLY A 284 -6.77 23.09 -20.70
C GLY A 284 -5.45 23.71 -21.20
N ARG A 285 -4.39 22.91 -21.37
CA ARG A 285 -3.08 23.31 -21.92
C ARG A 285 -3.00 22.97 -23.41
#